data_ab3a49f9ffc9a58251a2060d61dc2d61
#
_entry.id   ab3a49f9ffc9a58251a2060d61dc2d61
#
_cell.length_a   1.000
_cell.length_b   1.000
_cell.length_c   1.000
_cell.angle_alpha   90.00
_cell.angle_beta   90.00
_cell.angle_gamma   90.00
#
_symmetry.space_group_name_H-M   'P 1'
#
loop_
_entity.id
_entity.type
_entity.pdbx_description
1 polymer ?
#
loop_
_entity_poly.entity_id
_entity_poly.type
_entity_poly.pdbx_seq_one_letter_code
_entity_poly.pdbx_strand_id
1 'polypeptide(L)'
;YGGSFRKLSSKGIIRKLSSDNDYIDLITSLFSLLTYEKKVYSVIILWIDEFEDISILNTSSISNINSFVRSLIDKASNNLLLFLNLTQSAMMDVEDLGEYLQEAVKSRIKERIEFNMPNSLELKEYLEELLNNPLYRDEPCTGSQRFYPFEEDVIDQVIKDLGNTSLRRYNEAFSLLLENAIYDEKKNIDIAYYDDIKSEIIGWK
;
A
#
# COMPACT_ATOMS: atom_id res chain seq x y z
N TYR A 1 -6.45 28.15 -16.86
CA TYR A 1 -7.07 29.29 -16.18
C TYR A 1 -6.11 30.47 -16.19
N GLY A 2 -6.21 31.32 -17.21
CA GLY A 2 -5.40 32.52 -17.40
C GLY A 2 -5.93 33.72 -16.63
N GLY A 3 -6.03 33.61 -15.32
CA GLY A 3 -6.31 34.79 -14.50
C GLY A 3 -5.11 35.74 -14.52
N SER A 4 -5.34 37.02 -14.79
CA SER A 4 -4.29 38.02 -14.83
C SER A 4 -3.50 38.04 -13.52
N PHE A 5 -2.19 37.83 -13.59
CA PHE A 5 -1.25 37.84 -12.44
C PHE A 5 -1.41 39.14 -11.59
N ARG A 6 -1.79 40.26 -12.18
CA ARG A 6 -2.08 41.55 -11.48
C ARG A 6 -3.22 41.45 -10.47
N LYS A 7 -4.23 40.60 -10.71
CA LYS A 7 -5.32 40.36 -9.73
C LYS A 7 -4.89 39.48 -8.55
N LEU A 8 -3.86 38.66 -8.72
CA LEU A 8 -3.37 37.75 -7.69
C LEU A 8 -2.34 38.45 -6.78
N SER A 9 -1.57 39.40 -7.30
CA SER A 9 -0.60 40.17 -6.50
C SER A 9 -1.28 41.01 -5.39
N SER A 10 -2.48 41.51 -5.62
CA SER A 10 -3.27 42.21 -4.61
C SER A 10 -3.72 41.30 -3.44
N LYS A 11 -3.62 39.99 -3.63
CA LYS A 11 -3.89 38.95 -2.59
C LYS A 11 -2.63 38.36 -2.00
N GLY A 12 -1.47 38.99 -2.17
CA GLY A 12 -0.21 38.56 -1.63
C GLY A 12 0.51 37.45 -2.43
N ILE A 13 0.00 37.11 -3.65
CA ILE A 13 0.68 36.14 -4.51
C ILE A 13 1.74 36.90 -5.32
N ILE A 14 3.01 36.64 -4.99
CA ILE A 14 4.15 37.44 -5.46
C ILE A 14 4.65 36.96 -6.84
N ARG A 15 4.54 35.67 -7.14
CA ARG A 15 5.03 35.07 -8.37
C ARG A 15 4.26 33.80 -8.78
N LYS A 16 4.39 33.43 -10.05
CA LYS A 16 3.93 32.14 -10.56
C LYS A 16 4.94 31.07 -10.20
N LEU A 17 4.47 29.90 -9.84
CA LEU A 17 5.33 28.72 -9.72
C LEU A 17 5.76 28.31 -11.13
N SER A 18 7.06 28.18 -11.36
CA SER A 18 7.63 27.94 -12.69
C SER A 18 8.76 26.89 -12.71
N SER A 19 9.25 26.51 -11.54
CA SER A 19 10.31 25.49 -11.40
C SER A 19 9.94 24.46 -10.36
N ASP A 20 10.59 23.29 -10.41
CA ASP A 20 10.42 22.22 -9.43
C ASP A 20 10.75 22.73 -8.02
N ASN A 21 11.75 23.58 -7.87
CA ASN A 21 12.08 24.20 -6.60
C ASN A 21 10.96 25.07 -6.04
N ASP A 22 10.21 25.79 -6.90
CA ASP A 22 9.07 26.58 -6.45
C ASP A 22 7.97 25.70 -5.86
N TYR A 23 7.72 24.53 -6.46
CA TYR A 23 6.74 23.57 -5.96
C TYR A 23 7.20 22.92 -4.65
N ILE A 24 8.49 22.56 -4.56
CA ILE A 24 9.08 22.01 -3.33
C ILE A 24 8.97 23.05 -2.20
N ASP A 25 9.33 24.32 -2.48
CA ASP A 25 9.26 25.40 -1.49
C ASP A 25 7.82 25.64 -1.01
N LEU A 26 6.85 25.57 -1.93
CA LEU A 26 5.44 25.70 -1.58
C LEU A 26 4.98 24.56 -0.68
N ILE A 27 5.27 23.30 -1.05
CA ILE A 27 4.86 22.11 -0.29
C ILE A 27 5.50 22.12 1.09
N THR A 28 6.80 22.37 1.17
CA THR A 28 7.50 22.38 2.46
C THR A 28 7.08 23.53 3.35
N SER A 29 6.78 24.70 2.77
CA SER A 29 6.22 25.84 3.51
C SER A 29 4.81 25.54 4.03
N LEU A 30 3.98 24.88 3.24
CA LEU A 30 2.66 24.42 3.66
C LEU A 30 2.77 23.43 4.81
N PHE A 31 3.67 22.45 4.74
CA PHE A 31 3.89 21.48 5.80
C PHE A 31 4.35 22.16 7.09
N SER A 32 5.27 23.12 6.96
CA SER A 32 5.76 23.92 8.11
C SER A 32 4.63 24.75 8.73
N LEU A 33 3.76 25.34 7.92
CA LEU A 33 2.61 26.12 8.41
C LEU A 33 1.59 25.22 9.13
N LEU A 34 1.27 24.08 8.56
CA LEU A 34 0.30 23.13 9.12
C LEU A 34 0.78 22.51 10.44
N THR A 35 2.08 22.37 10.61
CA THR A 35 2.69 21.81 11.82
C THR A 35 3.25 22.89 12.76
N TYR A 36 3.04 24.17 12.44
CA TYR A 36 3.55 25.28 13.25
C TYR A 36 3.04 25.21 14.69
N GLU A 37 3.98 25.14 15.63
CA GLU A 37 3.71 24.97 17.07
C GLU A 37 2.72 23.83 17.40
N LYS A 38 2.54 22.88 16.48
CA LYS A 38 1.58 21.75 16.59
C LYS A 38 0.13 22.20 16.82
N LYS A 39 -0.22 23.41 16.36
CA LYS A 39 -1.57 23.98 16.56
C LYS A 39 -2.64 23.30 15.70
N VAL A 40 -2.29 22.88 14.49
CA VAL A 40 -3.22 22.20 13.56
C VAL A 40 -2.92 20.71 13.52
N TYR A 41 -1.68 20.37 13.19
CA TYR A 41 -1.21 18.97 13.16
C TYR A 41 0.11 18.83 13.91
N SER A 42 0.29 17.71 14.57
CA SER A 42 1.54 17.39 15.27
C SER A 42 2.61 16.88 14.31
N VAL A 43 2.19 16.21 13.23
CA VAL A 43 3.06 15.58 12.24
C VAL A 43 2.31 15.48 10.91
N ILE A 44 3.06 15.49 9.82
CA ILE A 44 2.59 15.14 8.48
C ILE A 44 3.23 13.80 8.13
N ILE A 45 2.40 12.85 7.70
CA ILE A 45 2.85 11.58 7.16
C ILE A 45 2.65 11.63 5.66
N LEU A 46 3.75 11.53 4.92
CA LEU A 46 3.75 11.43 3.47
C LEU A 46 4.14 10.01 3.08
N TRP A 47 3.26 9.34 2.35
CA TRP A 47 3.47 7.99 1.87
C TRP A 47 3.59 8.00 0.35
N ILE A 48 4.72 7.57 -0.17
CA ILE A 48 4.97 7.40 -1.60
C ILE A 48 4.92 5.90 -1.88
N ASP A 49 3.89 5.48 -2.59
CA ASP A 49 3.68 4.09 -2.99
C ASP A 49 4.29 3.81 -4.37
N GLU A 50 4.50 2.53 -4.68
CA GLU A 50 5.06 2.06 -5.94
C GLU A 50 6.41 2.72 -6.28
N PHE A 51 7.25 2.95 -5.25
CA PHE A 51 8.53 3.65 -5.44
C PHE A 51 9.51 2.85 -6.29
N GLU A 52 9.29 1.55 -6.51
CA GLU A 52 10.02 0.70 -7.44
C GLU A 52 9.97 1.20 -8.88
N ASP A 53 8.95 1.97 -9.25
CA ASP A 53 8.83 2.58 -10.58
C ASP A 53 9.97 3.54 -10.92
N ILE A 54 10.77 3.93 -9.92
CA ILE A 54 11.99 4.70 -10.16
C ILE A 54 12.94 3.98 -11.12
N SER A 55 12.93 2.64 -11.16
CA SER A 55 13.80 1.80 -12.00
C SER A 55 13.54 1.94 -13.49
N ILE A 56 12.30 2.27 -13.88
CA ILE A 56 11.91 2.42 -15.29
C ILE A 56 12.09 3.85 -15.82
N LEU A 57 12.48 4.77 -14.97
CA LEU A 57 12.63 6.17 -15.32
C LEU A 57 13.99 6.45 -15.97
N ASN A 58 14.05 7.52 -16.77
CA ASN A 58 15.32 7.99 -17.28
C ASN A 58 16.16 8.70 -16.20
N THR A 59 17.45 8.79 -16.42
CA THR A 59 18.43 9.35 -15.48
C THR A 59 18.08 10.77 -14.99
N SER A 60 17.51 11.60 -15.85
CA SER A 60 17.09 12.96 -15.46
C SER A 60 15.94 12.93 -14.46
N SER A 61 14.95 12.08 -14.70
CA SER A 61 13.81 11.91 -13.78
C SER A 61 14.25 11.33 -12.44
N ILE A 62 15.13 10.34 -12.45
CA ILE A 62 15.74 9.78 -11.23
C ILE A 62 16.45 10.87 -10.42
N SER A 63 17.24 11.71 -11.09
CA SER A 63 17.94 12.83 -10.44
C SER A 63 16.94 13.85 -9.83
N ASN A 64 15.86 14.14 -10.53
CA ASN A 64 14.82 15.06 -10.03
C ASN A 64 14.08 14.48 -8.80
N ILE A 65 13.76 13.19 -8.81
CA ILE A 65 13.15 12.50 -7.66
C ILE A 65 14.10 12.53 -6.46
N ASN A 66 15.37 12.19 -6.65
CA ASN A 66 16.36 12.26 -5.58
C ASN A 66 16.46 13.68 -4.99
N SER A 67 16.50 14.69 -5.85
CA SER A 67 16.55 16.10 -5.45
C SER A 67 15.27 16.51 -4.70
N PHE A 68 14.11 16.05 -5.15
CA PHE A 68 12.82 16.28 -4.49
C PHE A 68 12.79 15.66 -3.10
N VAL A 69 13.07 14.37 -2.98
CA VAL A 69 13.05 13.63 -1.71
C VAL A 69 14.03 14.25 -0.72
N ARG A 70 15.25 14.53 -1.16
CA ARG A 70 16.26 15.21 -0.33
C ARG A 70 15.78 16.57 0.15
N SER A 71 15.28 17.40 -0.75
CA SER A 71 14.84 18.77 -0.40
C SER A 71 13.64 18.74 0.55
N LEU A 72 12.72 17.79 0.35
CA LEU A 72 11.58 17.59 1.23
C LEU A 72 12.04 17.25 2.66
N ILE A 73 12.96 16.29 2.81
CA ILE A 73 13.49 15.89 4.11
C ILE A 73 14.27 17.04 4.75
N ASP A 74 15.14 17.73 4.02
CA ASP A 74 15.98 18.79 4.54
C ASP A 74 15.19 20.02 5.00
N LYS A 75 14.10 20.37 4.29
CA LYS A 75 13.28 21.55 4.58
C LYS A 75 12.13 21.31 5.55
N ALA A 76 11.61 20.10 5.62
CA ALA A 76 10.46 19.74 6.47
C ALA A 76 10.84 18.78 7.62
N SER A 77 12.09 18.76 8.04
CA SER A 77 12.70 17.74 8.90
C SER A 77 12.06 17.52 10.29
N ASN A 78 11.40 18.52 10.84
CA ASN A 78 10.99 18.47 12.25
C ASN A 78 9.64 17.78 12.49
N ASN A 79 8.75 17.75 11.48
CA ASN A 79 7.39 17.25 11.66
C ASN A 79 6.91 16.49 10.40
N LEU A 80 7.84 15.93 9.63
CA LEU A 80 7.56 15.09 8.47
C LEU A 80 8.04 13.67 8.74
N LEU A 81 7.15 12.72 8.52
CA LEU A 81 7.47 11.31 8.41
C LEU A 81 7.23 10.91 6.96
N LEU A 82 8.28 10.49 6.28
CA LEU A 82 8.24 10.07 4.88
C LEU A 82 8.41 8.56 4.79
N PHE A 83 7.42 7.88 4.20
CA PHE A 83 7.50 6.48 3.84
C PHE A 83 7.70 6.35 2.33
N LEU A 84 8.66 5.55 1.94
CA LEU A 84 8.84 5.07 0.57
C LEU A 84 8.44 3.59 0.57
N ASN A 85 7.32 3.29 -0.05
CA ASN A 85 6.82 1.92 -0.12
C ASN A 85 7.27 1.27 -1.42
N LEU A 86 7.75 0.04 -1.30
CA LEU A 86 8.31 -0.75 -2.38
C LEU A 86 7.65 -2.13 -2.36
N THR A 87 7.21 -2.58 -3.49
CA THR A 87 6.83 -3.97 -3.68
C THR A 87 8.02 -4.72 -4.26
N GLN A 88 8.54 -5.68 -3.52
CA GLN A 88 9.60 -6.55 -4.01
C GLN A 88 9.08 -7.34 -5.21
N SER A 89 9.67 -7.13 -6.36
CA SER A 89 9.35 -7.86 -7.59
C SER A 89 10.56 -8.69 -8.01
N ALA A 90 10.34 -9.66 -8.91
CA ALA A 90 11.41 -10.45 -9.51
C ALA A 90 12.43 -9.58 -10.29
N MET A 91 12.11 -8.32 -10.54
CA MET A 91 12.95 -7.38 -11.30
C MET A 91 13.73 -6.39 -10.40
N MET A 92 13.37 -6.25 -9.12
CA MET A 92 14.00 -5.28 -8.23
C MET A 92 14.00 -5.81 -6.79
N ASP A 93 15.17 -6.03 -6.26
CA ASP A 93 15.36 -6.25 -4.83
C ASP A 93 15.61 -4.90 -4.12
N VAL A 94 15.41 -4.87 -2.81
CA VAL A 94 15.65 -3.66 -1.99
C VAL A 94 17.11 -3.20 -2.09
N GLU A 95 18.03 -4.14 -2.34
CA GLU A 95 19.45 -3.85 -2.57
C GLU A 95 19.64 -3.09 -3.88
N ASP A 96 18.86 -3.40 -4.92
CA ASP A 96 18.89 -2.71 -6.21
C ASP A 96 18.39 -1.27 -6.11
N LEU A 97 17.46 -0.97 -5.20
CA LEU A 97 17.03 0.40 -4.93
C LEU A 97 18.21 1.31 -4.58
N GLY A 98 19.22 0.73 -3.95
CA GLY A 98 20.47 1.39 -3.65
C GLY A 98 21.17 1.99 -4.88
N GLU A 99 20.93 1.47 -6.08
CA GLU A 99 21.50 2.00 -7.32
C GLU A 99 20.78 3.26 -7.80
N TYR A 100 19.48 3.38 -7.51
CA TYR A 100 18.64 4.50 -7.95
C TYR A 100 18.62 5.65 -6.94
N LEU A 101 18.83 5.38 -5.65
CA LEU A 101 18.90 6.39 -4.61
C LEU A 101 20.32 6.92 -4.43
N GLN A 102 20.48 8.24 -4.52
CA GLN A 102 21.74 8.90 -4.21
C GLN A 102 22.12 8.72 -2.73
N GLU A 103 23.41 8.65 -2.43
CA GLU A 103 23.93 8.53 -1.06
C GLU A 103 23.37 9.59 -0.11
N ALA A 104 23.14 10.80 -0.62
CA ALA A 104 22.51 11.87 0.14
C ALA A 104 21.08 11.57 0.59
N VAL A 105 20.33 10.73 -0.12
CA VAL A 105 18.99 10.27 0.29
C VAL A 105 19.13 9.05 1.19
N LYS A 106 19.97 8.07 0.81
CA LYS A 106 20.20 6.86 1.62
C LYS A 106 20.60 7.18 3.07
N SER A 107 21.49 8.15 3.27
CA SER A 107 21.96 8.56 4.60
C SER A 107 20.84 9.13 5.50
N ARG A 108 19.67 9.44 4.96
CA ARG A 108 18.51 9.99 5.67
C ARG A 108 17.45 8.94 6.00
N ILE A 109 17.57 7.74 5.42
CA ILE A 109 16.71 6.61 5.77
C ILE A 109 17.07 6.17 7.19
N LYS A 110 16.09 6.19 8.08
CA LYS A 110 16.25 5.85 9.50
C LYS A 110 15.93 4.41 9.80
N GLU A 111 14.86 3.93 9.21
CA GLU A 111 14.26 2.63 9.48
C GLU A 111 13.93 1.93 8.17
N ARG A 112 14.07 0.61 8.15
CA ARG A 112 13.59 -0.28 7.12
C ARG A 112 12.58 -1.22 7.74
N ILE A 113 11.37 -1.24 7.20
CA ILE A 113 10.30 -2.13 7.64
C ILE A 113 10.07 -3.13 6.53
N GLU A 114 10.24 -4.41 6.83
CA GLU A 114 9.99 -5.50 5.89
C GLU A 114 8.71 -6.22 6.30
N PHE A 115 7.82 -6.37 5.32
CA PHE A 115 6.61 -7.18 5.48
C PHE A 115 6.86 -8.53 4.82
N ASN A 116 7.07 -9.54 5.64
CA ASN A 116 7.20 -10.91 5.17
C ASN A 116 5.86 -11.44 4.67
N MET A 117 5.91 -12.40 3.74
CA MET A 117 4.71 -13.12 3.35
C MET A 117 4.18 -13.90 4.55
N PRO A 118 2.87 -13.82 4.84
CA PRO A 118 2.29 -14.51 5.97
C PRO A 118 2.40 -16.03 5.80
N ASN A 119 2.65 -16.72 6.89
CA ASN A 119 2.61 -18.18 6.92
C ASN A 119 1.16 -18.71 6.95
N SER A 120 0.97 -20.02 6.84
CA SER A 120 -0.37 -20.62 6.79
C SER A 120 -1.23 -20.35 8.02
N LEU A 121 -0.63 -20.23 9.20
CA LEU A 121 -1.37 -19.90 10.43
C LEU A 121 -1.84 -18.44 10.41
N GLU A 122 -0.97 -17.52 10.07
CA GLU A 122 -1.28 -16.10 9.94
C GLU A 122 -2.35 -15.84 8.86
N LEU A 123 -2.33 -16.60 7.74
CA LEU A 123 -3.38 -16.54 6.73
C LEU A 123 -4.73 -17.01 7.25
N LYS A 124 -4.76 -18.07 8.10
CA LYS A 124 -6.00 -18.51 8.74
C LYS A 124 -6.53 -17.48 9.73
N GLU A 125 -5.68 -16.94 10.59
CA GLU A 125 -6.05 -15.90 11.55
C GLU A 125 -6.59 -14.66 10.83
N TYR A 126 -5.92 -14.24 9.77
CA TYR A 126 -6.39 -13.13 8.93
C TYR A 126 -7.77 -13.40 8.32
N LEU A 127 -8.00 -14.61 7.78
CA LEU A 127 -9.31 -14.97 7.23
C LEU A 127 -10.40 -15.02 8.30
N GLU A 128 -10.09 -15.56 9.48
CA GLU A 128 -11.00 -15.58 10.62
C GLU A 128 -11.42 -14.16 11.03
N GLU A 129 -10.46 -13.25 11.17
CA GLU A 129 -10.71 -11.85 11.50
C GLU A 129 -11.54 -11.16 10.40
N LEU A 130 -11.22 -11.41 9.13
CA LEU A 130 -11.96 -10.83 8.00
C LEU A 130 -13.41 -11.30 7.98
N LEU A 131 -13.65 -12.61 8.10
CA LEU A 131 -14.99 -13.20 8.08
C LEU A 131 -15.85 -12.77 9.29
N ASN A 132 -15.23 -12.50 10.42
CA ASN A 132 -15.91 -12.10 11.66
C ASN A 132 -15.87 -10.58 11.91
N ASN A 133 -15.44 -9.80 10.92
CA ASN A 133 -15.42 -8.35 11.02
C ASN A 133 -16.86 -7.80 11.15
N PRO A 134 -17.14 -6.94 12.16
CA PRO A 134 -18.46 -6.35 12.35
C PRO A 134 -19.01 -5.56 11.16
N LEU A 135 -18.17 -5.17 10.20
CA LEU A 135 -18.61 -4.54 8.94
C LEU A 135 -19.32 -5.51 8.00
N TYR A 136 -19.06 -6.81 8.14
CA TYR A 136 -19.57 -7.85 7.23
C TYR A 136 -20.52 -8.84 7.92
N ARG A 137 -20.48 -8.89 9.26
CA ARG A 137 -21.25 -9.85 10.03
C ARG A 137 -21.69 -9.26 11.38
N ASP A 138 -22.98 -9.30 11.66
CA ASP A 138 -23.55 -8.75 12.91
C ASP A 138 -23.11 -9.55 14.14
N GLU A 139 -23.02 -10.89 14.01
CA GLU A 139 -22.60 -11.77 15.08
C GLU A 139 -21.42 -12.64 14.64
N PRO A 140 -20.28 -12.61 15.37
CA PRO A 140 -19.12 -13.42 15.02
C PRO A 140 -19.40 -14.91 15.24
N CYS A 141 -18.93 -15.73 14.33
CA CYS A 141 -18.94 -17.19 14.48
C CYS A 141 -17.76 -17.63 15.35
N THR A 142 -17.99 -18.60 16.24
CA THR A 142 -16.97 -19.09 17.18
C THR A 142 -16.86 -20.61 17.15
N GLY A 143 -15.78 -21.13 17.71
CA GLY A 143 -15.52 -22.57 17.78
C GLY A 143 -15.35 -23.20 16.40
N SER A 144 -16.06 -24.29 16.13
CA SER A 144 -15.98 -25.00 14.84
C SER A 144 -16.56 -24.23 13.67
N GLN A 145 -17.29 -23.14 13.90
CA GLN A 145 -17.89 -22.31 12.86
C GLN A 145 -17.15 -20.99 12.61
N ARG A 146 -15.99 -20.81 13.20
CA ARG A 146 -15.21 -19.56 13.10
C ARG A 146 -14.91 -19.13 11.66
N PHE A 147 -14.84 -20.07 10.73
CA PHE A 147 -14.61 -19.83 9.32
C PHE A 147 -15.86 -19.92 8.44
N TYR A 148 -17.05 -20.03 9.03
CA TYR A 148 -18.27 -20.13 8.24
C TYR A 148 -18.32 -19.03 7.14
N PRO A 149 -18.68 -19.35 5.88
CA PRO A 149 -19.25 -20.62 5.40
C PRO A 149 -18.24 -21.69 5.00
N PHE A 150 -16.95 -21.49 5.18
CA PHE A 150 -15.90 -22.46 4.81
C PHE A 150 -15.73 -23.52 5.91
N GLU A 151 -15.49 -24.76 5.50
CA GLU A 151 -14.94 -25.78 6.37
C GLU A 151 -13.42 -25.58 6.50
N GLU A 152 -12.82 -25.95 7.64
CA GLU A 152 -11.42 -25.62 7.92
C GLU A 152 -10.44 -26.36 6.99
N ASP A 153 -10.79 -27.56 6.53
CA ASP A 153 -10.01 -28.34 5.58
C ASP A 153 -9.96 -27.71 4.18
N VAL A 154 -11.02 -27.01 3.77
CA VAL A 154 -11.02 -26.21 2.53
C VAL A 154 -9.99 -25.11 2.61
N ILE A 155 -9.93 -24.41 3.76
CA ILE A 155 -8.97 -23.32 3.95
C ILE A 155 -7.54 -23.85 3.86
N ASP A 156 -7.26 -24.97 4.51
CA ASP A 156 -5.96 -25.62 4.44
C ASP A 156 -5.59 -26.02 3.01
N GLN A 157 -6.56 -26.55 2.26
CA GLN A 157 -6.30 -26.96 0.89
C GLN A 157 -6.10 -25.77 -0.04
N VAL A 158 -6.89 -24.68 0.10
CA VAL A 158 -6.71 -23.45 -0.68
C VAL A 158 -5.34 -22.83 -0.42
N ILE A 159 -4.94 -22.70 0.85
CA ILE A 159 -3.61 -22.19 1.22
C ILE A 159 -2.51 -23.02 0.58
N LYS A 160 -2.62 -24.34 0.65
CA LYS A 160 -1.66 -25.28 0.07
C LYS A 160 -1.57 -25.13 -1.45
N ASP A 161 -2.71 -25.02 -2.13
CA ASP A 161 -2.78 -24.95 -3.59
C ASP A 161 -2.32 -23.60 -4.13
N LEU A 162 -2.56 -22.51 -3.40
CA LEU A 162 -2.04 -21.19 -3.73
C LEU A 162 -0.51 -21.09 -3.50
N GLY A 163 0.01 -21.89 -2.56
CA GLY A 163 1.42 -21.82 -2.18
C GLY A 163 1.81 -20.48 -1.57
N ASN A 164 3.06 -20.06 -1.80
CA ASN A 164 3.53 -18.75 -1.36
C ASN A 164 2.95 -17.65 -2.25
N THR A 165 1.96 -16.93 -1.76
CA THR A 165 1.18 -15.98 -2.54
C THR A 165 0.90 -14.69 -1.78
N SER A 166 0.55 -13.61 -2.51
CA SER A 166 0.18 -12.34 -1.91
C SER A 166 -1.19 -12.39 -1.23
N LEU A 167 -1.41 -11.56 -0.20
CA LEU A 167 -2.73 -11.40 0.42
C LEU A 167 -3.82 -11.02 -0.59
N ARG A 168 -3.48 -10.26 -1.63
CA ARG A 168 -4.41 -9.94 -2.73
C ARG A 168 -4.91 -11.22 -3.40
N ARG A 169 -3.99 -12.09 -3.80
CA ARG A 169 -4.34 -13.35 -4.46
C ARG A 169 -5.11 -14.30 -3.54
N TYR A 170 -4.75 -14.30 -2.27
CA TYR A 170 -5.46 -15.02 -1.24
C TYR A 170 -6.92 -14.56 -1.12
N ASN A 171 -7.14 -13.25 -1.01
CA ASN A 171 -8.48 -12.66 -0.96
C ASN A 171 -9.29 -12.93 -2.23
N GLU A 172 -8.67 -12.82 -3.41
CA GLU A 172 -9.31 -13.15 -4.69
C GLU A 172 -9.83 -14.59 -4.69
N ALA A 173 -9.02 -15.55 -4.24
CA ALA A 173 -9.41 -16.95 -4.21
C ALA A 173 -10.64 -17.19 -3.31
N PHE A 174 -10.63 -16.65 -2.09
CA PHE A 174 -11.76 -16.78 -1.18
C PHE A 174 -13.00 -16.01 -1.63
N SER A 175 -12.84 -14.85 -2.26
CA SER A 175 -13.95 -14.10 -2.86
C SER A 175 -14.60 -14.91 -3.99
N LEU A 176 -13.80 -15.48 -4.89
CA LEU A 176 -14.32 -16.33 -5.98
C LEU A 176 -15.03 -17.58 -5.45
N LEU A 177 -14.51 -18.22 -4.39
CA LEU A 177 -15.18 -19.34 -3.74
C LEU A 177 -16.54 -18.94 -3.17
N LEU A 178 -16.63 -17.77 -2.51
CA LEU A 178 -17.90 -17.25 -1.98
C LEU A 178 -18.88 -16.91 -3.10
N GLU A 179 -18.44 -16.24 -4.17
CA GLU A 179 -19.27 -15.87 -5.31
C GLU A 179 -19.85 -17.10 -6.01
N ASN A 180 -19.03 -18.13 -6.28
CA ASN A 180 -19.50 -19.38 -6.87
C ASN A 180 -20.46 -20.11 -5.93
N ALA A 181 -20.17 -20.18 -4.63
CA ALA A 181 -21.03 -20.81 -3.65
C ALA A 181 -22.40 -20.12 -3.55
N ILE A 182 -22.45 -18.79 -3.65
CA ILE A 182 -23.69 -18.02 -3.68
C ILE A 182 -24.46 -18.36 -4.97
N TYR A 183 -23.79 -18.38 -6.12
CA TYR A 183 -24.41 -18.71 -7.39
C TYR A 183 -25.01 -20.14 -7.41
N ASP A 184 -24.30 -21.10 -6.80
CA ASP A 184 -24.73 -22.50 -6.70
C ASP A 184 -25.64 -22.77 -5.49
N GLU A 185 -26.08 -21.74 -4.79
CA GLU A 185 -26.95 -21.81 -3.60
C GLU A 185 -26.40 -22.70 -2.47
N LYS A 186 -25.05 -22.80 -2.35
CA LYS A 186 -24.39 -23.57 -1.30
C LYS A 186 -24.37 -22.79 0.00
N LYS A 187 -24.73 -23.46 1.09
CA LYS A 187 -24.69 -22.86 2.43
C LYS A 187 -23.33 -23.06 3.12
N ASN A 188 -22.67 -24.17 2.85
CA ASN A 188 -21.36 -24.51 3.35
C ASN A 188 -20.45 -24.84 2.17
N ILE A 189 -19.19 -24.46 2.29
CA ILE A 189 -18.16 -24.71 1.29
C ILE A 189 -17.25 -25.80 1.88
N ASP A 190 -17.45 -27.02 1.41
CA ASP A 190 -16.70 -28.22 1.77
C ASP A 190 -15.61 -28.54 0.73
N ILE A 191 -14.74 -29.49 1.05
CA ILE A 191 -13.63 -29.88 0.18
C ILE A 191 -14.10 -30.42 -1.17
N ALA A 192 -15.24 -31.13 -1.21
CA ALA A 192 -15.77 -31.70 -2.44
C ALA A 192 -16.20 -30.57 -3.40
N TYR A 193 -16.87 -29.56 -2.87
CA TYR A 193 -17.25 -28.37 -3.66
C TYR A 193 -16.01 -27.61 -4.17
N TYR A 194 -15.01 -27.42 -3.31
CA TYR A 194 -13.77 -26.77 -3.74
C TYR A 194 -13.08 -27.53 -4.87
N ASP A 195 -12.96 -28.85 -4.77
CA ASP A 195 -12.31 -29.67 -5.79
C ASP A 195 -13.02 -29.58 -7.16
N ASP A 196 -14.35 -29.43 -7.16
CA ASP A 196 -15.15 -29.29 -8.38
C ASP A 196 -14.84 -27.97 -9.12
N ILE A 197 -14.60 -26.86 -8.39
CA ILE A 197 -14.38 -25.54 -8.98
C ILE A 197 -12.93 -25.04 -8.89
N LYS A 198 -12.03 -25.84 -8.32
CA LYS A 198 -10.62 -25.48 -8.07
C LYS A 198 -9.91 -24.91 -9.30
N SER A 199 -10.16 -25.44 -10.48
CA SER A 199 -9.52 -24.96 -11.71
C SER A 199 -9.88 -23.52 -12.04
N GLU A 200 -11.07 -23.07 -11.65
CA GLU A 200 -11.53 -21.70 -11.83
C GLU A 200 -10.91 -20.76 -10.79
N ILE A 201 -10.71 -21.26 -9.58
CA ILE A 201 -10.13 -20.47 -8.47
C ILE A 201 -8.62 -20.29 -8.62
N ILE A 202 -7.90 -21.39 -8.92
CA ILE A 202 -6.42 -21.39 -8.98
C ILE A 202 -5.90 -20.99 -10.36
N GLY A 203 -6.66 -21.27 -11.42
CA GLY A 203 -6.26 -21.05 -12.83
C GLY A 203 -6.16 -19.58 -13.25
N TRP A 204 -6.65 -18.64 -12.49
CA TRP A 204 -6.50 -17.20 -12.74
C TRP A 204 -5.05 -16.78 -12.46
N LYS A 205 -4.27 -16.63 -13.53
CA LYS A 205 -2.91 -16.07 -13.50
C LYS A 205 -2.91 -14.68 -14.10
#